data_7c4274dc9be6bb6c4a80823478bdb3db
#
_entry.id   7c4274dc9be6bb6c4a80823478bdb3db
#
_cell.length_a   1.000
_cell.length_b   1.000
_cell.length_c   1.000
_cell.angle_alpha   90.00
_cell.angle_beta   90.00
_cell.angle_gamma   90.00
#
_symmetry.space_group_name_H-M   'P 1'
#
loop_
_entity.id
_entity.type
_entity.pdbx_description
1 polymer ?
#
loop_
_entity_poly.entity_id
_entity_poly.type
_entity_poly.pdbx_seq_one_letter_code
_entity_poly.pdbx_strand_id
1 'polypeptide(L)'
;MQKSIQKRYILVGIIVILVGILIWRLSTSYATVNQGYTGKNIISGDKWGINITKVGDISKNGQAEITKEVSTIGTTLNFSVVLFKPGDKVSFDIEVENTSTLDAELYALTLTGLNDIDSEDITYTILPIDGSVIHDNNSNGSILKSGEKQKFNITIVYDDIATNSIERHLSLGSTIIYKQK
;
A
#
# COMPACT_ATOMS: atom_id res chain seq x y z
N MET A 1 -14.99 -47.20 41.15
CA MET A 1 -15.47 -45.83 40.88
C MET A 1 -14.32 -44.80 40.80
N GLN A 2 -13.28 -44.90 41.61
CA GLN A 2 -12.19 -43.94 41.71
C GLN A 2 -11.29 -43.83 40.45
N LYS A 3 -11.05 -44.94 39.74
CA LYS A 3 -10.18 -44.96 38.52
C LYS A 3 -10.79 -44.20 37.31
N SER A 4 -12.10 -44.05 37.23
CA SER A 4 -12.74 -43.33 36.10
C SER A 4 -12.67 -41.81 36.29
N ILE A 5 -12.66 -41.35 37.52
CA ILE A 5 -12.57 -39.96 37.90
C ILE A 5 -11.13 -39.44 37.61
N GLN A 6 -10.10 -40.21 37.97
CA GLN A 6 -8.71 -39.86 37.68
C GLN A 6 -8.45 -39.75 36.17
N LYS A 7 -8.98 -40.64 35.33
CA LYS A 7 -8.85 -40.55 33.87
C LYS A 7 -9.50 -39.31 33.29
N ARG A 8 -10.60 -38.82 33.84
CA ARG A 8 -11.24 -37.58 33.40
C ARG A 8 -10.39 -36.34 33.73
N TYR A 9 -9.80 -36.27 34.91
CA TYR A 9 -8.90 -35.14 35.25
C TYR A 9 -7.62 -35.13 34.40
N ILE A 10 -7.06 -36.30 34.08
CA ILE A 10 -5.92 -36.39 33.19
C ILE A 10 -6.29 -35.92 31.77
N LEU A 11 -7.46 -36.32 31.27
CA LEU A 11 -7.93 -35.88 29.96
C LEU A 11 -8.15 -34.38 29.89
N VAL A 12 -8.76 -33.78 30.90
CA VAL A 12 -8.96 -32.33 31.01
C VAL A 12 -7.62 -31.61 31.05
N GLY A 13 -6.64 -32.11 31.81
CA GLY A 13 -5.30 -31.54 31.86
C GLY A 13 -4.60 -31.54 30.50
N ILE A 14 -4.71 -32.63 29.74
CA ILE A 14 -4.15 -32.71 28.39
C ILE A 14 -4.80 -31.70 27.44
N ILE A 15 -6.14 -31.52 27.50
CA ILE A 15 -6.87 -30.58 26.68
C ILE A 15 -6.41 -29.14 26.99
N VAL A 16 -6.26 -28.77 28.27
CA VAL A 16 -5.79 -27.44 28.68
C VAL A 16 -4.38 -27.15 28.13
N ILE A 17 -3.48 -28.13 28.21
CA ILE A 17 -2.12 -28.01 27.67
C ILE A 17 -2.16 -27.82 26.14
N LEU A 18 -2.96 -28.60 25.42
CA LEU A 18 -3.08 -28.49 23.96
C LEU A 18 -3.65 -27.13 23.54
N VAL A 19 -4.65 -26.62 24.25
CA VAL A 19 -5.21 -25.27 24.00
C VAL A 19 -4.17 -24.20 24.28
N GLY A 20 -3.39 -24.33 25.36
CA GLY A 20 -2.29 -23.41 25.68
C GLY A 20 -1.21 -23.37 24.56
N ILE A 21 -0.82 -24.54 24.04
CA ILE A 21 0.12 -24.63 22.92
C ILE A 21 -0.46 -24.01 21.65
N LEU A 22 -1.75 -24.21 21.37
CA LEU A 22 -2.44 -23.63 20.22
C LEU A 22 -2.48 -22.09 20.30
N ILE A 23 -2.82 -21.55 21.46
CA ILE A 23 -2.84 -20.10 21.70
C ILE A 23 -1.43 -19.51 21.54
N TRP A 24 -0.41 -20.20 22.07
CA TRP A 24 0.99 -19.77 21.92
C TRP A 24 1.44 -19.77 20.45
N ARG A 25 1.07 -20.81 19.69
CA ARG A 25 1.36 -20.90 18.26
C ARG A 25 0.64 -19.82 17.45
N LEU A 26 -0.61 -19.53 17.77
CA LEU A 26 -1.36 -18.45 17.14
C LEU A 26 -0.76 -17.08 17.48
N SER A 27 -0.38 -16.85 18.74
CA SER A 27 0.24 -15.59 19.19
C SER A 27 1.58 -15.33 18.49
N THR A 28 2.42 -16.35 18.31
CA THR A 28 3.69 -16.21 17.55
C THR A 28 3.46 -16.03 16.05
N SER A 29 2.40 -16.63 15.47
CA SER A 29 2.05 -16.42 14.07
C SER A 29 1.53 -15.02 13.79
N TYR A 30 0.74 -14.43 14.69
CA TYR A 30 0.29 -13.04 14.58
C TYR A 30 1.44 -12.03 14.72
N ALA A 31 2.43 -12.32 15.54
CA ALA A 31 3.60 -11.45 15.70
C ALA A 31 4.50 -11.42 14.46
N THR A 32 4.54 -12.51 13.66
CA THR A 32 5.29 -12.57 12.40
C THR A 32 4.58 -11.92 11.22
N VAL A 33 3.24 -11.86 11.23
CA VAL A 33 2.47 -11.19 10.16
C VAL A 33 2.44 -9.67 10.32
N ASN A 34 2.58 -9.16 11.53
CA ASN A 34 2.66 -7.72 11.81
C ASN A 34 4.07 -7.13 11.76
N GLN A 35 5.09 -7.93 11.51
CA GLN A 35 6.35 -7.39 11.03
C GLN A 35 6.16 -7.10 9.54
N GLY A 36 5.41 -6.02 9.27
CA GLY A 36 5.41 -5.40 7.96
C GLY A 36 6.85 -5.31 7.47
N TYR A 37 7.05 -5.49 6.20
CA TYR A 37 8.30 -5.37 5.47
C TYR A 37 9.10 -4.10 5.84
N THR A 38 9.57 -4.02 7.04
CA THR A 38 10.74 -3.24 7.40
C THR A 38 11.92 -4.14 7.06
N GLY A 39 12.25 -4.19 5.79
CA GLY A 39 13.50 -4.74 5.31
C GLY A 39 14.64 -3.92 5.90
N LYS A 40 14.95 -4.17 7.16
CA LYS A 40 16.10 -3.63 7.85
C LYS A 40 17.31 -4.50 7.51
N ASN A 41 17.73 -4.48 6.25
CA ASN A 41 19.11 -4.79 5.93
C ASN A 41 19.93 -3.54 6.17
N ILE A 42 20.32 -3.30 7.42
CA ILE A 42 21.34 -2.32 7.75
C ILE A 42 22.68 -3.01 7.43
N ILE A 43 23.14 -2.86 6.20
CA ILE A 43 24.55 -2.92 5.89
C ILE A 43 25.11 -1.58 6.35
N SER A 44 25.99 -1.62 7.33
CA SER A 44 26.69 -0.47 7.91
C SER A 44 27.37 0.33 6.79
N GLY A 45 26.85 1.51 6.48
CA GLY A 45 27.45 2.46 5.55
C GLY A 45 26.50 3.12 4.56
N ASP A 46 25.63 2.38 3.90
CA ASP A 46 24.75 2.91 2.87
C ASP A 46 23.33 3.09 3.41
N LYS A 47 22.84 4.33 3.41
CA LYS A 47 21.47 4.62 3.79
C LYS A 47 20.56 4.41 2.58
N TRP A 48 19.64 3.45 2.67
CA TRP A 48 18.53 3.37 1.75
C TRP A 48 17.55 4.51 2.06
N GLY A 49 17.33 5.39 1.10
CA GLY A 49 16.50 6.58 1.30
C GLY A 49 15.80 6.97 0.01
N ILE A 50 14.63 6.38 -0.24
CA ILE A 50 13.77 6.81 -1.34
C ILE A 50 12.49 7.32 -0.73
N ASN A 51 12.11 8.56 -1.06
CA ASN A 51 10.99 9.22 -0.45
C ASN A 51 10.22 10.04 -1.47
N ILE A 52 8.91 10.17 -1.26
CA ILE A 52 8.12 11.21 -1.92
C ILE A 52 8.50 12.54 -1.27
N THR A 53 9.11 13.42 -2.07
CA THR A 53 9.62 14.73 -1.59
C THR A 53 8.70 15.87 -1.95
N LYS A 54 7.80 15.66 -2.93
CA LYS A 54 6.85 16.68 -3.36
C LYS A 54 5.52 16.06 -3.76
N VAL A 55 4.45 16.70 -3.33
CA VAL A 55 3.09 16.52 -3.85
C VAL A 55 2.74 17.80 -4.61
N GLY A 56 2.34 17.67 -5.88
CA GLY A 56 1.97 18.80 -6.72
C GLY A 56 0.57 19.33 -6.40
N ASP A 57 0.16 20.34 -7.15
CA ASP A 57 -1.16 20.93 -7.02
C ASP A 57 -2.24 19.91 -7.40
N ILE A 58 -3.31 19.88 -6.61
CA ILE A 58 -4.44 18.98 -6.83
C ILE A 58 -5.39 19.61 -7.82
N SER A 59 -5.53 18.98 -8.98
CA SER A 59 -6.54 19.32 -9.97
C SER A 59 -7.82 18.54 -9.70
N LYS A 60 -8.94 19.25 -9.71
CA LYS A 60 -10.28 18.65 -9.53
C LYS A 60 -11.13 19.01 -10.72
N ASN A 61 -11.91 18.06 -11.18
CA ASN A 61 -12.97 18.26 -12.20
C ASN A 61 -14.30 17.84 -11.61
N GLY A 62 -15.36 18.54 -11.97
CA GLY A 62 -16.70 18.30 -11.46
C GLY A 62 -16.86 18.79 -10.00
N GLN A 63 -17.47 17.96 -9.16
CA GLN A 63 -17.76 18.27 -7.75
C GLN A 63 -16.82 17.55 -6.78
N ALA A 64 -15.79 16.87 -7.27
CA ALA A 64 -14.85 16.10 -6.46
C ALA A 64 -14.22 16.89 -5.32
N GLU A 65 -14.09 16.29 -4.15
CA GLU A 65 -13.49 16.89 -2.96
C GLU A 65 -12.39 16.02 -2.37
N ILE A 66 -11.34 16.66 -1.83
CA ILE A 66 -10.34 16.00 -0.97
C ILE A 66 -10.79 16.23 0.47
N THR A 67 -11.15 15.16 1.15
CA THR A 67 -11.61 15.20 2.55
C THR A 67 -10.50 14.94 3.56
N LYS A 68 -9.42 14.31 3.12
CA LYS A 68 -8.18 14.18 3.85
C LYS A 68 -7.02 14.49 2.92
N GLU A 69 -6.21 15.47 3.30
CA GLU A 69 -5.01 15.86 2.54
C GLU A 69 -4.06 14.69 2.31
N VAL A 70 -3.29 14.78 1.24
CA VAL A 70 -2.29 13.79 0.89
C VAL A 70 -1.19 13.78 1.94
N SER A 71 -1.02 12.63 2.59
CA SER A 71 0.07 12.38 3.54
C SER A 71 1.02 11.33 2.98
N THR A 72 2.33 11.53 3.18
CA THR A 72 3.37 10.67 2.65
C THR A 72 4.26 10.12 3.76
N ILE A 73 4.63 8.84 3.64
CA ILE A 73 5.63 8.19 4.50
C ILE A 73 6.52 7.32 3.60
N GLY A 74 7.77 7.74 3.42
CA GLY A 74 8.67 7.11 2.46
C GLY A 74 8.11 7.20 1.04
N THR A 75 7.86 6.07 0.41
CA THR A 75 7.25 5.95 -0.93
C THR A 75 5.75 5.62 -0.91
N THR A 76 5.15 5.64 0.27
CA THR A 76 3.71 5.42 0.44
C THR A 76 2.99 6.74 0.61
N LEU A 77 1.85 6.89 -0.04
CA LEU A 77 0.93 8.01 0.14
C LEU A 77 -0.46 7.52 0.54
N ASN A 78 -1.17 8.35 1.31
CA ASN A 78 -2.55 8.11 1.73
C ASN A 78 -3.33 9.42 1.66
N PHE A 79 -4.58 9.35 1.20
CA PHE A 79 -5.49 10.49 1.10
C PHE A 79 -6.95 10.01 1.07
N SER A 80 -7.90 10.94 1.18
CA SER A 80 -9.33 10.60 1.04
C SER A 80 -10.00 11.57 0.11
N VAL A 81 -10.87 11.04 -0.75
CA VAL A 81 -11.64 11.82 -1.72
C VAL A 81 -13.13 11.47 -1.64
N VAL A 82 -13.96 12.42 -2.01
CA VAL A 82 -15.37 12.21 -2.29
C VAL A 82 -15.63 12.54 -3.75
N LEU A 83 -16.24 11.61 -4.46
CA LEU A 83 -16.71 11.76 -5.83
C LEU A 83 -18.24 11.66 -5.79
N PHE A 84 -18.93 12.68 -6.29
CA PHE A 84 -20.38 12.81 -6.13
C PHE A 84 -21.15 12.20 -7.29
N LYS A 85 -20.53 12.15 -8.48
CA LYS A 85 -21.21 11.68 -9.70
C LYS A 85 -20.22 11.21 -10.77
N PRO A 86 -20.65 10.42 -11.73
CA PRO A 86 -19.88 10.12 -12.93
C PRO A 86 -19.29 11.36 -13.59
N GLY A 87 -18.05 11.29 -14.03
CA GLY A 87 -17.26 12.39 -14.59
C GLY A 87 -16.46 13.20 -13.56
N ASP A 88 -16.70 13.04 -12.26
CA ASP A 88 -15.87 13.64 -11.24
C ASP A 88 -14.47 13.05 -11.27
N LYS A 89 -13.45 13.91 -11.12
CA LYS A 89 -12.05 13.52 -11.23
C LYS A 89 -11.18 14.30 -10.26
N VAL A 90 -10.21 13.60 -9.67
CA VAL A 90 -9.09 14.18 -8.93
C VAL A 90 -7.78 13.71 -9.55
N SER A 91 -6.82 14.62 -9.75
CA SER A 91 -5.51 14.27 -10.27
C SER A 91 -4.44 15.17 -9.66
N PHE A 92 -3.26 14.62 -9.38
CA PHE A 92 -2.09 15.36 -8.92
C PHE A 92 -0.81 14.58 -9.22
N ASP A 93 0.28 15.32 -9.29
CA ASP A 93 1.61 14.74 -9.51
C ASP A 93 2.34 14.57 -8.19
N ILE A 94 3.21 13.57 -8.13
CA ILE A 94 4.17 13.40 -7.05
C ILE A 94 5.58 13.27 -7.60
N GLU A 95 6.56 13.66 -6.79
CA GLU A 95 7.97 13.51 -7.10
C GLU A 95 8.63 12.64 -6.03
N VAL A 96 9.28 11.56 -6.48
CA VAL A 96 10.06 10.65 -5.65
C VAL A 96 11.54 10.95 -5.87
N GLU A 97 12.31 11.04 -4.81
CA GLU A 97 13.74 11.30 -4.83
C GLU A 97 14.50 10.17 -4.16
N ASN A 98 15.59 9.75 -4.80
CA ASN A 98 16.55 8.83 -4.21
C ASN A 98 17.63 9.61 -3.46
N THR A 99 17.50 9.73 -2.16
CA THR A 99 18.49 10.38 -1.28
C THR A 99 19.55 9.41 -0.75
N SER A 100 19.53 8.16 -1.22
CA SER A 100 20.52 7.14 -0.85
C SER A 100 21.78 7.27 -1.71
N THR A 101 22.83 6.54 -1.34
CA THR A 101 24.07 6.40 -2.13
C THR A 101 23.98 5.27 -3.16
N LEU A 102 22.89 4.50 -3.15
CA LEU A 102 22.68 3.32 -3.98
C LEU A 102 21.65 3.61 -5.08
N ASP A 103 21.88 3.03 -6.24
CA ASP A 103 20.91 3.06 -7.32
C ASP A 103 19.71 2.14 -7.01
N ALA A 104 18.55 2.56 -7.46
CA ALA A 104 17.29 1.86 -7.22
C ALA A 104 16.56 1.59 -8.53
N GLU A 105 15.96 0.43 -8.64
CA GLU A 105 15.12 0.04 -9.77
C GLU A 105 13.64 0.18 -9.39
N LEU A 106 12.86 0.86 -10.22
CA LEU A 106 11.41 0.95 -10.09
C LEU A 106 10.81 -0.44 -10.33
N TYR A 107 10.31 -1.05 -9.26
CA TYR A 107 9.94 -2.45 -9.28
C TYR A 107 8.44 -2.69 -9.43
N ALA A 108 7.63 -1.96 -8.68
CA ALA A 108 6.17 -2.13 -8.71
C ALA A 108 5.44 -0.89 -8.20
N LEU A 109 4.18 -0.79 -8.58
CA LEU A 109 3.20 0.16 -8.04
C LEU A 109 2.06 -0.63 -7.41
N THR A 110 1.66 -0.26 -6.21
CA THR A 110 0.55 -0.90 -5.50
C THR A 110 -0.50 0.14 -5.15
N LEU A 111 -1.75 -0.14 -5.46
CA LEU A 111 -2.91 0.68 -5.14
C LEU A 111 -3.76 -0.03 -4.09
N THR A 112 -4.32 0.72 -3.15
CA THR A 112 -5.18 0.20 -2.08
C THR A 112 -6.35 1.13 -1.81
N GLY A 113 -7.42 0.62 -1.22
CA GLY A 113 -8.57 1.40 -0.76
C GLY A 113 -9.81 1.34 -1.64
N LEU A 114 -9.73 0.76 -2.85
CA LEU A 114 -10.93 0.40 -3.60
C LEU A 114 -11.42 -0.98 -3.13
N ASN A 115 -12.71 -1.10 -2.87
CA ASN A 115 -13.38 -2.38 -2.70
C ASN A 115 -13.95 -2.86 -4.06
N ASP A 116 -14.50 -4.06 -4.11
CA ASP A 116 -15.01 -4.66 -5.35
C ASP A 116 -16.12 -3.82 -6.00
N ILE A 117 -16.99 -3.21 -5.18
CA ILE A 117 -18.12 -2.37 -5.67
C ILE A 117 -17.60 -1.05 -6.24
N ASP A 118 -16.65 -0.40 -5.55
CA ASP A 118 -16.10 0.86 -6.01
C ASP A 118 -15.24 0.66 -7.27
N SER A 119 -14.56 -0.48 -7.40
CA SER A 119 -13.71 -0.78 -8.56
C SER A 119 -14.48 -1.00 -9.87
N GLU A 120 -15.81 -1.18 -9.82
CA GLU A 120 -16.66 -1.23 -11.01
C GLU A 120 -16.89 0.16 -11.63
N ASP A 121 -16.93 1.20 -10.80
CA ASP A 121 -17.31 2.56 -11.19
C ASP A 121 -16.14 3.55 -11.07
N ILE A 122 -15.06 3.20 -10.37
CA ILE A 122 -13.95 4.10 -10.06
C ILE A 122 -12.67 3.58 -10.70
N THR A 123 -12.07 4.38 -11.55
CA THR A 123 -10.71 4.16 -12.04
C THR A 123 -9.72 4.90 -11.14
N TYR A 124 -8.83 4.15 -10.50
CA TYR A 124 -7.71 4.67 -9.70
C TYR A 124 -6.38 4.22 -10.31
N THR A 125 -5.55 5.17 -10.72
CA THR A 125 -4.28 4.89 -11.40
C THR A 125 -3.13 5.69 -10.81
N ILE A 126 -1.93 5.11 -10.90
CA ILE A 126 -0.64 5.78 -10.70
C ILE A 126 0.27 5.43 -11.87
N LEU A 127 0.77 6.42 -12.56
CA LEU A 127 1.57 6.24 -13.78
C LEU A 127 2.81 7.13 -13.76
N PRO A 128 3.99 6.61 -14.15
CA PRO A 128 5.16 7.46 -14.40
C PRO A 128 4.85 8.42 -15.56
N ILE A 129 5.26 9.68 -15.41
CA ILE A 129 5.05 10.73 -16.43
C ILE A 129 6.34 11.24 -17.05
N ASP A 130 7.48 10.74 -16.59
CA ASP A 130 8.82 11.08 -17.08
C ASP A 130 9.40 10.05 -18.06
N GLY A 131 8.57 9.08 -18.51
CA GLY A 131 8.97 7.99 -19.38
C GLY A 131 9.59 6.79 -18.65
N SER A 132 9.58 6.79 -17.32
CA SER A 132 10.04 5.65 -16.52
C SER A 132 9.19 4.41 -16.75
N VAL A 133 9.85 3.24 -16.73
CA VAL A 133 9.26 1.93 -16.95
C VAL A 133 9.25 1.16 -15.63
N ILE A 134 8.13 0.49 -15.33
CA ILE A 134 8.01 -0.41 -14.18
C ILE A 134 8.59 -1.77 -14.58
N HIS A 135 9.27 -2.42 -13.65
CA HIS A 135 9.79 -3.78 -13.86
C HIS A 135 8.65 -4.75 -14.23
N ASP A 136 8.90 -5.59 -15.24
CA ASP A 136 8.01 -6.69 -15.62
C ASP A 136 8.82 -7.96 -15.98
N ASN A 137 8.15 -9.02 -16.43
CA ASN A 137 8.81 -10.27 -16.79
C ASN A 137 9.71 -10.16 -18.05
N ASN A 138 9.58 -9.10 -18.83
CA ASN A 138 10.28 -8.90 -20.11
C ASN A 138 11.29 -7.74 -20.06
N SER A 139 11.15 -6.83 -19.08
CA SER A 139 11.99 -5.63 -18.96
C SER A 139 12.36 -5.30 -17.52
N ASN A 140 13.59 -4.84 -17.33
CA ASN A 140 13.98 -4.23 -16.06
C ASN A 140 13.28 -2.88 -15.91
N GLY A 141 12.96 -2.51 -14.66
CA GLY A 141 12.43 -1.20 -14.35
C GLY A 141 13.48 -0.09 -14.56
N SER A 142 13.00 1.14 -14.71
CA SER A 142 13.87 2.31 -14.79
C SER A 142 14.69 2.49 -13.53
N ILE A 143 15.94 2.89 -13.72
CA ILE A 143 16.89 3.12 -12.62
C ILE A 143 16.74 4.56 -12.14
N LEU A 144 16.58 4.72 -10.85
CA LEU A 144 16.64 5.99 -10.13
C LEU A 144 17.98 6.07 -9.40
N LYS A 145 18.93 6.80 -9.97
CA LYS A 145 20.25 6.95 -9.37
C LYS A 145 20.22 7.81 -8.13
N SER A 146 21.32 7.74 -7.36
CA SER A 146 21.52 8.64 -6.22
C SER A 146 21.34 10.11 -6.62
N GLY A 147 20.48 10.83 -5.89
CA GLY A 147 20.14 12.23 -6.13
C GLY A 147 19.16 12.49 -7.28
N GLU A 148 18.77 11.47 -8.04
CA GLU A 148 17.79 11.62 -9.12
C GLU A 148 16.35 11.59 -8.60
N LYS A 149 15.44 12.08 -9.46
CA LYS A 149 14.01 12.17 -9.19
C LYS A 149 13.21 11.51 -10.29
N GLN A 150 12.10 10.88 -9.90
CA GLN A 150 11.08 10.36 -10.80
C GLN A 150 9.72 10.98 -10.47
N LYS A 151 8.90 11.16 -11.51
CA LYS A 151 7.58 11.77 -11.37
C LYS A 151 6.48 10.80 -11.74
N PHE A 152 5.41 10.85 -10.96
CA PHE A 152 4.22 10.04 -11.18
C PHE A 152 2.98 10.93 -11.15
N ASN A 153 2.01 10.61 -11.99
CA ASN A 153 0.67 11.18 -11.93
C ASN A 153 -0.27 10.19 -11.25
N ILE A 154 -1.04 10.70 -10.32
CA ILE A 154 -2.11 9.99 -9.65
C ILE A 154 -3.43 10.52 -10.16
N THR A 155 -4.31 9.62 -10.59
CA THR A 155 -5.62 9.97 -11.12
C THR A 155 -6.69 9.07 -10.55
N ILE A 156 -7.75 9.67 -10.07
CA ILE A 156 -8.97 9.02 -9.61
C ILE A 156 -10.13 9.59 -10.45
N VAL A 157 -10.89 8.72 -11.08
CA VAL A 157 -12.02 9.08 -11.95
C VAL A 157 -13.24 8.29 -11.52
N TYR A 158 -14.37 8.95 -11.40
CA TYR A 158 -15.68 8.30 -11.40
C TYR A 158 -16.08 8.12 -12.86
N ASP A 159 -16.12 6.87 -13.32
CA ASP A 159 -16.29 6.56 -14.74
C ASP A 159 -17.65 7.02 -15.27
N ASP A 160 -17.66 7.64 -16.46
CA ASP A 160 -18.87 8.21 -17.08
C ASP A 160 -19.91 7.14 -17.44
N ILE A 161 -19.50 5.88 -17.52
CA ILE A 161 -20.37 4.73 -17.82
C ILE A 161 -21.07 4.15 -16.58
N ALA A 162 -20.75 4.66 -15.40
CA ALA A 162 -21.38 4.21 -14.17
C ALA A 162 -22.90 4.41 -14.22
N THR A 163 -23.64 3.33 -13.95
CA THR A 163 -25.11 3.32 -14.06
C THR A 163 -25.81 3.98 -12.87
N ASN A 164 -25.10 4.13 -11.75
CA ASN A 164 -25.61 4.68 -10.51
C ASN A 164 -24.83 5.92 -10.11
N SER A 165 -25.50 7.06 -10.02
CA SER A 165 -24.90 8.30 -9.49
C SER A 165 -25.03 8.30 -7.95
N ILE A 166 -24.11 7.61 -7.27
CA ILE A 166 -24.05 7.52 -5.80
C ILE A 166 -22.75 8.18 -5.34
N GLU A 167 -22.83 9.00 -4.32
CA GLU A 167 -21.65 9.59 -3.69
C GLU A 167 -20.68 8.50 -3.18
N ARG A 168 -19.41 8.59 -3.57
CA ARG A 168 -18.35 7.65 -3.23
C ARG A 168 -17.34 8.30 -2.28
N HIS A 169 -17.27 7.79 -1.06
CA HIS A 169 -16.27 8.17 -0.06
C HIS A 169 -15.12 7.19 -0.08
N LEU A 170 -13.98 7.61 -0.61
CA LEU A 170 -12.83 6.74 -0.83
C LEU A 170 -11.67 7.11 0.10
N SER A 171 -11.11 6.13 0.78
CA SER A 171 -9.86 6.25 1.53
C SER A 171 -8.79 5.45 0.80
N LEU A 172 -7.94 6.14 0.06
CA LEU A 172 -7.04 5.57 -0.92
C LEU A 172 -5.60 5.62 -0.44
N GLY A 173 -4.83 4.62 -0.86
CA GLY A 173 -3.40 4.57 -0.66
C GLY A 173 -2.68 4.08 -1.91
N SER A 174 -1.42 4.50 -2.06
CA SER A 174 -0.52 3.87 -3.04
C SER A 174 0.89 3.79 -2.50
N THR A 175 1.63 2.79 -2.98
CA THR A 175 3.03 2.58 -2.64
C THR A 175 3.83 2.35 -3.91
N ILE A 176 4.92 3.10 -4.06
CA ILE A 176 5.89 2.93 -5.13
C ILE A 176 7.03 2.08 -4.59
N ILE A 177 7.23 0.93 -5.19
CA ILE A 177 8.21 -0.06 -4.71
C ILE A 177 9.47 0.03 -5.55
N TYR A 178 10.59 0.27 -4.89
CA TYR A 178 11.93 0.21 -5.48
C TYR A 178 12.71 -0.96 -4.90
N LYS A 179 13.58 -1.53 -5.71
CA LYS A 179 14.61 -2.49 -5.29
C LYS A 179 15.99 -1.90 -5.47
N GLN A 180 16.90 -2.26 -4.58
CA GLN A 180 18.33 -1.94 -4.76
C GLN A 180 18.87 -2.68 -5.98
N LYS A 181 19.67 -2.00 -6.76
CA LYS A 181 20.37 -2.57 -7.92
C LYS A 181 21.84 -2.82 -7.62
#